data_ed72db80dfb1d6a068c77088f8e1a27b
#
_entry.id   ed72db80dfb1d6a068c77088f8e1a27b
#
_cell.length_a   1.000
_cell.length_b   1.000
_cell.length_c   1.000
_cell.angle_alpha   90.00
_cell.angle_beta   90.00
_cell.angle_gamma   90.00
#
_symmetry.space_group_name_H-M   'P 1'
#
loop_
_entity.id
_entity.type
_entity.pdbx_description
1 polymer ?
#
loop_
_entity_poly.entity_id
_entity_poly.type
_entity_poly.pdbx_seq_one_letter_code
_entity_poly.pdbx_strand_id
1 'polypeptide(L)'
;MPPKKKAQPSDADRLKLRAWLAAEIGGFNYSTVRNPGYVPARRLTREEYNRTIRDLVGLDLRPADDFPMDFSGTSGFSNSANTLFLQTAHLDRYFTAAEGVIDEVRADGNAWRNLAGKPGAASETIARFMRRAYRRLPTEAEIKEVTQHYEASLAKRRSQPDALADAFKTILVSPNFLLRV
;
A
#
# COMPACT_ATOMS: atom_id res chain seq x y z
N MET A 1 27.77 13.40 12.58
CA MET A 1 28.88 14.25 12.08
C MET A 1 28.95 15.46 12.96
N PRO A 2 30.13 15.84 13.50
CA PRO A 2 30.25 17.05 14.28
C PRO A 2 29.85 18.28 13.46
N PRO A 3 29.24 19.32 14.06
CA PRO A 3 28.97 20.58 13.38
C PRO A 3 30.23 21.19 12.75
N LYS A 4 30.08 21.86 11.60
CA LYS A 4 31.25 22.43 10.86
C LYS A 4 32.23 23.28 11.68
N LYS A 5 31.75 23.92 12.76
CA LYS A 5 32.56 24.78 13.67
C LYS A 5 33.26 23.98 14.79
N LYS A 6 33.06 22.66 14.91
CA LYS A 6 33.74 21.80 15.89
C LYS A 6 34.88 21.06 15.22
N ALA A 7 35.83 20.57 16.05
CA ALA A 7 36.93 19.75 15.58
C ALA A 7 36.38 18.56 14.78
N GLN A 8 36.90 18.37 13.58
CA GLN A 8 36.52 17.29 12.71
C GLN A 8 37.49 16.12 12.85
N PRO A 9 37.02 14.86 12.77
CA PRO A 9 37.91 13.71 12.72
C PRO A 9 38.83 13.78 11.51
N SER A 10 40.06 13.31 11.68
CA SER A 10 41.02 13.19 10.58
C SER A 10 40.48 12.19 9.51
N ASP A 11 40.99 12.29 8.29
CA ASP A 11 40.62 11.34 7.24
C ASP A 11 41.06 9.91 7.59
N ALA A 12 42.16 9.75 8.29
CA ALA A 12 42.60 8.45 8.82
C ALA A 12 41.61 7.85 9.81
N ASP A 13 41.05 8.67 10.73
CA ASP A 13 40.04 8.21 11.68
C ASP A 13 38.72 7.87 11.00
N ARG A 14 38.33 8.64 9.98
CA ARG A 14 37.15 8.33 9.17
C ARG A 14 37.29 7.00 8.43
N LEU A 15 38.46 6.73 7.87
CA LEU A 15 38.75 5.47 7.19
C LEU A 15 38.73 4.29 8.17
N LYS A 16 39.33 4.44 9.36
CA LYS A 16 39.29 3.41 10.42
C LYS A 16 37.85 3.12 10.84
N LEU A 17 37.04 4.15 11.09
CA LEU A 17 35.63 3.99 11.45
C LEU A 17 34.82 3.30 10.36
N ARG A 18 35.03 3.68 9.09
CA ARG A 18 34.36 3.01 7.95
C ARG A 18 34.75 1.55 7.85
N ALA A 19 36.04 1.24 7.97
CA ALA A 19 36.52 -0.14 7.91
C ALA A 19 35.96 -0.99 9.06
N TRP A 20 35.92 -0.44 10.26
CA TRP A 20 35.32 -1.12 11.42
C TRP A 20 33.83 -1.35 11.22
N LEU A 21 33.06 -0.33 10.82
CA LEU A 21 31.62 -0.47 10.54
C LEU A 21 31.34 -1.51 9.44
N ALA A 22 32.13 -1.52 8.38
CA ALA A 22 31.96 -2.47 7.30
C ALA A 22 32.25 -3.92 7.78
N ALA A 23 33.25 -4.11 8.64
CA ALA A 23 33.57 -5.41 9.22
C ALA A 23 32.46 -5.90 10.16
N GLU A 24 31.96 -5.03 11.04
CA GLU A 24 30.89 -5.37 11.99
C GLU A 24 29.57 -5.71 11.27
N ILE A 25 29.16 -4.87 10.30
CA ILE A 25 27.93 -5.10 9.53
C ILE A 25 28.06 -6.33 8.64
N GLY A 26 29.23 -6.50 7.95
CA GLY A 26 29.48 -7.63 7.07
C GLY A 26 29.68 -8.96 7.80
N GLY A 27 30.21 -8.91 9.02
CA GLY A 27 30.42 -10.07 9.88
C GLY A 27 29.18 -10.49 10.68
N PHE A 28 28.12 -9.68 10.69
CA PHE A 28 26.93 -9.97 11.48
C PHE A 28 26.16 -11.16 10.92
N ASN A 29 25.98 -12.19 11.75
CA ASN A 29 25.24 -13.39 11.36
C ASN A 29 23.73 -13.21 11.62
N TYR A 30 23.00 -12.80 10.60
CA TYR A 30 21.55 -12.61 10.68
C TYR A 30 20.77 -13.89 10.98
N SER A 31 21.34 -15.08 10.73
CA SER A 31 20.67 -16.36 11.02
C SER A 31 20.53 -16.64 12.53
N THR A 32 21.29 -15.92 13.34
CA THR A 32 21.21 -16.04 14.83
C THR A 32 20.12 -15.14 15.43
N VAL A 33 19.56 -14.21 14.66
CA VAL A 33 18.50 -13.30 15.12
C VAL A 33 17.18 -14.07 15.19
N ARG A 34 16.79 -14.46 16.39
CA ARG A 34 15.52 -15.19 16.63
C ARG A 34 14.33 -14.27 16.82
N ASN A 35 14.56 -13.01 17.17
CA ASN A 35 13.51 -12.01 17.36
C ASN A 35 13.91 -10.73 16.63
N PRO A 36 13.39 -10.50 15.42
CA PRO A 36 13.69 -9.29 14.63
C PRO A 36 13.10 -8.01 15.24
N GLY A 37 12.43 -8.10 16.38
CA GLY A 37 11.75 -6.99 17.02
C GLY A 37 10.27 -6.89 16.63
N TYR A 38 9.59 -5.91 17.21
CA TYR A 38 8.21 -5.62 16.93
C TYR A 38 8.09 -4.69 15.71
N VAL A 39 7.41 -5.14 14.68
CA VAL A 39 7.08 -4.34 13.50
C VAL A 39 5.57 -4.10 13.49
N PRO A 40 5.08 -2.94 13.95
CA PRO A 40 3.67 -2.65 13.93
C PRO A 40 3.16 -2.47 12.50
N ALA A 41 1.92 -2.89 12.26
CA ALA A 41 1.22 -2.58 11.03
C ALA A 41 1.03 -1.05 10.92
N ARG A 42 1.31 -0.49 9.76
CA ARG A 42 1.11 0.93 9.48
C ARG A 42 0.23 1.13 8.24
N ARG A 43 -0.54 2.19 8.21
CA ARG A 43 -1.21 2.61 6.98
C ARG A 43 -0.21 3.17 5.96
N LEU A 44 -0.64 3.22 4.71
CA LEU A 44 0.09 3.96 3.69
C LEU A 44 0.09 5.47 4.03
N THR A 45 1.21 6.15 3.75
CA THR A 45 1.22 7.62 3.72
C THR A 45 0.36 8.13 2.56
N ARG A 46 0.00 9.41 2.56
CA ARG A 46 -0.72 10.04 1.44
C ARG A 46 -0.02 9.81 0.10
N GLU A 47 1.28 10.03 0.08
CA GLU A 47 2.09 9.87 -1.14
C GLU A 47 2.21 8.40 -1.56
N GLU A 48 2.42 7.48 -0.61
CA GLU A 48 2.43 6.04 -0.88
C GLU A 48 1.08 5.57 -1.42
N TYR A 49 -0.04 6.09 -0.90
CA TYR A 49 -1.38 5.77 -1.37
C TYR A 49 -1.58 6.24 -2.81
N ASN A 50 -1.30 7.52 -3.12
CA ASN A 50 -1.42 8.07 -4.47
C ASN A 50 -0.58 7.29 -5.49
N ARG A 51 0.69 7.00 -5.17
CA ARG A 51 1.57 6.20 -6.03
C ARG A 51 1.04 4.79 -6.23
N THR A 52 0.56 4.15 -5.16
CA THR A 52 0.01 2.80 -5.23
C THR A 52 -1.23 2.75 -6.11
N ILE A 53 -2.13 3.72 -5.99
CA ILE A 53 -3.32 3.83 -6.86
C ILE A 53 -2.89 4.03 -8.31
N ARG A 54 -2.01 4.99 -8.60
CA ARG A 54 -1.49 5.23 -9.95
C ARG A 54 -0.93 3.96 -10.57
N ASP A 55 -0.08 3.25 -9.85
CA ASP A 55 0.57 2.04 -10.35
C ASP A 55 -0.43 0.87 -10.50
N LEU A 56 -1.51 0.87 -9.72
CA LEU A 56 -2.55 -0.17 -9.76
C LEU A 56 -3.52 0.03 -10.93
N VAL A 57 -3.96 1.27 -11.17
CA VAL A 57 -5.01 1.56 -12.14
C VAL A 57 -4.48 2.17 -13.45
N GLY A 58 -3.24 2.65 -13.48
CA GLY A 58 -2.60 3.23 -14.66
C GLY A 58 -3.01 4.67 -14.97
N LEU A 59 -3.73 5.35 -14.04
CA LEU A 59 -4.11 6.75 -14.14
C LEU A 59 -3.40 7.57 -13.05
N ASP A 60 -2.99 8.80 -13.39
CA ASP A 60 -2.34 9.69 -12.42
C ASP A 60 -3.37 10.39 -11.52
N LEU A 61 -4.07 9.59 -10.73
CA LEU A 61 -5.03 10.05 -9.74
C LEU A 61 -4.34 10.36 -8.42
N ARG A 62 -4.86 11.36 -7.70
CA ARG A 62 -4.34 11.79 -6.41
C ARG A 62 -5.42 11.77 -5.31
N PRO A 63 -6.06 10.62 -5.07
CA PRO A 63 -7.23 10.53 -4.18
C PRO A 63 -6.89 10.79 -2.70
N ALA A 64 -5.62 10.72 -2.31
CA ALA A 64 -5.19 10.96 -0.93
C ALA A 64 -4.83 12.43 -0.65
N ASP A 65 -5.00 13.35 -1.59
CA ASP A 65 -4.68 14.76 -1.35
C ASP A 65 -5.60 15.39 -0.30
N ASP A 66 -6.83 14.86 -0.16
CA ASP A 66 -7.81 15.27 0.86
C ASP A 66 -7.71 14.47 2.18
N PHE A 67 -6.73 13.56 2.31
CA PHE A 67 -6.55 12.81 3.56
C PHE A 67 -5.92 13.71 4.64
N PRO A 68 -6.13 13.39 5.93
CA PRO A 68 -5.38 14.02 7.00
C PRO A 68 -3.88 13.96 6.76
N MET A 69 -3.17 15.02 7.13
CA MET A 69 -1.72 15.10 6.92
C MET A 69 -0.97 14.01 7.71
N ASP A 70 0.11 13.52 7.11
CA ASP A 70 1.02 12.59 7.78
C ASP A 70 2.00 13.36 8.67
N PHE A 71 2.08 12.97 9.94
CA PHE A 71 3.02 13.58 10.87
C PHE A 71 4.31 12.78 10.95
N SER A 72 5.44 13.47 10.91
CA SER A 72 6.76 12.85 10.98
C SER A 72 7.16 12.36 12.38
N GLY A 73 6.42 12.71 13.42
CA GLY A 73 6.77 12.38 14.80
C GLY A 73 8.17 12.86 15.19
N THR A 74 8.72 12.27 16.23
CA THR A 74 10.09 12.61 16.73
C THR A 74 11.22 12.04 15.86
N SER A 75 10.91 11.06 15.00
CA SER A 75 11.89 10.43 14.11
C SER A 75 12.27 11.29 12.91
N GLY A 76 11.47 12.30 12.56
CA GLY A 76 11.61 13.10 11.35
C GLY A 76 11.19 12.39 10.05
N PHE A 77 10.74 11.12 10.13
CA PHE A 77 10.28 10.34 9.00
C PHE A 77 8.75 10.24 8.99
N SER A 78 8.14 10.60 7.87
CA SER A 78 6.67 10.54 7.69
C SER A 78 6.11 9.12 7.56
N ASN A 79 6.97 8.13 7.38
CA ASN A 79 6.60 6.71 7.22
C ASN A 79 6.80 5.87 8.49
N SER A 80 6.95 6.51 9.66
CA SER A 80 7.10 5.81 10.92
C SER A 80 5.80 5.09 11.30
N ALA A 81 5.89 3.78 11.60
CA ALA A 81 4.74 2.98 12.00
C ALA A 81 4.09 3.49 13.30
N ASN A 82 4.87 4.12 14.18
CA ASN A 82 4.36 4.68 15.44
C ASN A 82 3.46 5.91 15.25
N THR A 83 3.47 6.54 14.08
CA THR A 83 2.66 7.72 13.76
C THR A 83 1.57 7.43 12.74
N LEU A 84 1.70 6.35 11.97
CA LEU A 84 0.80 5.99 10.87
C LEU A 84 -0.24 4.95 11.29
N PHE A 85 -0.90 5.16 12.40
CA PHE A 85 -2.04 4.33 12.80
C PHE A 85 -3.33 4.76 12.08
N LEU A 86 -4.26 3.83 11.99
CA LEU A 86 -5.56 4.07 11.35
C LEU A 86 -6.48 4.81 12.33
N GLN A 87 -6.96 5.98 11.93
CA GLN A 87 -7.96 6.76 12.67
C GLN A 87 -9.31 6.67 11.97
N THR A 88 -10.41 6.87 12.70
CA THR A 88 -11.77 6.85 12.13
C THR A 88 -11.92 7.86 10.99
N ALA A 89 -11.32 9.06 11.10
CA ALA A 89 -11.33 10.06 10.04
C ALA A 89 -10.69 9.60 8.71
N HIS A 90 -9.81 8.60 8.75
CA HIS A 90 -9.26 8.02 7.53
C HIS A 90 -10.24 7.04 6.87
N LEU A 91 -11.10 6.35 7.62
CA LEU A 91 -12.01 5.34 7.07
C LEU A 91 -12.95 5.95 6.03
N ASP A 92 -13.64 7.03 6.39
CA ASP A 92 -14.54 7.71 5.46
C ASP A 92 -13.82 8.19 4.19
N ARG A 93 -12.58 8.68 4.35
CA ARG A 93 -11.75 9.12 3.22
C ARG A 93 -11.34 7.96 2.32
N TYR A 94 -11.03 6.78 2.89
CA TYR A 94 -10.72 5.60 2.08
C TYR A 94 -11.92 5.11 1.28
N PHE A 95 -13.14 5.14 1.85
CA PHE A 95 -14.35 4.82 1.10
C PHE A 95 -14.57 5.78 -0.06
N THR A 96 -14.55 7.08 0.21
CA THR A 96 -14.71 8.11 -0.83
C THR A 96 -13.62 8.00 -1.91
N ALA A 97 -12.37 7.77 -1.52
CA ALA A 97 -11.26 7.60 -2.45
C ALA A 97 -11.43 6.35 -3.32
N ALA A 98 -11.85 5.22 -2.73
CA ALA A 98 -12.09 3.99 -3.50
C ALA A 98 -13.23 4.16 -4.51
N GLU A 99 -14.31 4.86 -4.14
CA GLU A 99 -15.40 5.20 -5.05
C GLU A 99 -14.91 6.08 -6.19
N GLY A 100 -14.28 7.21 -5.89
CA GLY A 100 -13.79 8.15 -6.90
C GLY A 100 -12.77 7.50 -7.86
N VAL A 101 -11.83 6.71 -7.33
CA VAL A 101 -10.84 6.00 -8.17
C VAL A 101 -11.53 5.05 -9.17
N ILE A 102 -12.48 4.25 -8.71
CA ILE A 102 -13.13 3.28 -9.59
C ILE A 102 -14.06 4.00 -10.60
N ASP A 103 -14.69 5.10 -10.21
CA ASP A 103 -15.54 5.88 -11.10
C ASP A 103 -14.71 6.56 -12.21
N GLU A 104 -13.55 7.14 -11.89
CA GLU A 104 -12.59 7.68 -12.87
C GLU A 104 -12.04 6.59 -13.81
N VAL A 105 -11.68 5.43 -13.28
CA VAL A 105 -11.24 4.28 -14.09
C VAL A 105 -12.34 3.81 -15.04
N ARG A 106 -13.60 3.85 -14.62
CA ARG A 106 -14.74 3.48 -15.46
C ARG A 106 -15.04 4.52 -16.55
N ALA A 107 -14.82 5.79 -16.25
CA ALA A 107 -14.95 6.88 -17.22
C ALA A 107 -13.88 6.77 -18.33
N ASP A 108 -12.68 6.29 -18.00
CA ASP A 108 -11.64 5.98 -18.98
C ASP A 108 -11.78 4.53 -19.50
N GLY A 109 -12.37 4.40 -20.68
CA GLY A 109 -12.63 3.08 -21.28
C GLY A 109 -11.37 2.22 -21.52
N ASN A 110 -10.17 2.81 -21.61
CA ASN A 110 -8.91 2.07 -21.75
C ASN A 110 -8.46 1.55 -20.38
N ALA A 111 -8.48 2.40 -19.36
CA ALA A 111 -8.14 2.02 -18.00
C ALA A 111 -9.09 0.92 -17.50
N TRP A 112 -10.39 1.06 -17.75
CA TRP A 112 -11.36 0.03 -17.40
C TRP A 112 -11.08 -1.30 -18.09
N ARG A 113 -10.83 -1.32 -19.40
CA ARG A 113 -10.50 -2.54 -20.14
C ARG A 113 -9.23 -3.21 -19.62
N ASN A 114 -8.23 -2.41 -19.28
CA ASN A 114 -6.97 -2.92 -18.71
C ASN A 114 -7.19 -3.54 -17.32
N LEU A 115 -8.03 -2.93 -16.51
CA LEU A 115 -8.32 -3.39 -15.16
C LEU A 115 -9.24 -4.62 -15.16
N ALA A 116 -10.37 -4.53 -15.84
CA ALA A 116 -11.36 -5.60 -15.96
C ALA A 116 -10.84 -6.79 -16.79
N GLY A 117 -9.95 -6.51 -17.76
CA GLY A 117 -9.39 -7.54 -18.63
C GLY A 117 -10.38 -8.01 -19.71
N LYS A 118 -10.03 -9.15 -20.32
CA LYS A 118 -10.91 -9.80 -21.28
C LYS A 118 -12.10 -10.42 -20.55
N PRO A 119 -13.29 -10.53 -21.20
CA PRO A 119 -14.40 -11.30 -20.66
C PRO A 119 -13.93 -12.71 -20.28
N GLY A 120 -14.11 -13.08 -19.03
CA GLY A 120 -13.71 -14.35 -18.46
C GLY A 120 -14.36 -14.55 -17.10
N ALA A 121 -13.89 -15.52 -16.31
CA ALA A 121 -14.39 -15.72 -14.96
C ALA A 121 -14.10 -14.50 -14.09
N ALA A 122 -15.13 -13.94 -13.47
CA ALA A 122 -14.99 -12.78 -12.58
C ALA A 122 -14.00 -13.05 -11.45
N SER A 123 -13.98 -14.28 -10.92
CA SER A 123 -13.06 -14.72 -9.87
C SER A 123 -11.58 -14.56 -10.28
N GLU A 124 -11.22 -14.86 -11.54
CA GLU A 124 -9.85 -14.69 -12.04
C GLU A 124 -9.46 -13.21 -12.14
N THR A 125 -10.40 -12.36 -12.59
CA THR A 125 -10.19 -10.92 -12.66
C THR A 125 -10.03 -10.32 -11.26
N ILE A 126 -10.88 -10.72 -10.32
CA ILE A 126 -10.79 -10.34 -8.91
C ILE A 126 -9.44 -10.79 -8.32
N ALA A 127 -9.06 -12.06 -8.48
CA ALA A 127 -7.80 -12.60 -7.96
C ALA A 127 -6.57 -11.85 -8.53
N ARG A 128 -6.58 -11.53 -9.83
CA ARG A 128 -5.52 -10.75 -10.47
C ARG A 128 -5.40 -9.34 -9.89
N PHE A 129 -6.52 -8.66 -9.66
CA PHE A 129 -6.54 -7.34 -9.04
C PHE A 129 -6.08 -7.40 -7.58
N MET A 130 -6.59 -8.36 -6.80
CA MET A 130 -6.18 -8.58 -5.41
C MET A 130 -4.67 -8.82 -5.28
N ARG A 131 -4.08 -9.66 -6.15
CA ARG A 131 -2.64 -9.93 -6.13
C ARG A 131 -1.82 -8.65 -6.25
N ARG A 132 -2.21 -7.73 -7.13
CA ARG A 132 -1.53 -6.44 -7.30
C ARG A 132 -1.81 -5.52 -6.12
N ALA A 133 -3.07 -5.40 -5.70
CA ALA A 133 -3.49 -4.53 -4.61
C ALA A 133 -2.88 -4.96 -3.26
N TYR A 134 -2.90 -6.24 -2.92
CA TYR A 134 -2.39 -6.78 -1.66
C TYR A 134 -0.87 -7.01 -1.68
N ARG A 135 -0.23 -6.88 -2.85
CA ARG A 135 1.23 -7.06 -3.01
C ARG A 135 1.72 -8.45 -2.57
N ARG A 136 0.83 -9.42 -2.53
CA ARG A 136 1.04 -10.84 -2.23
C ARG A 136 0.01 -11.70 -2.97
N LEU A 137 0.21 -12.99 -2.96
CA LEU A 137 -0.82 -13.91 -3.43
C LEU A 137 -2.00 -13.87 -2.44
N PRO A 138 -3.23 -13.61 -2.93
CA PRO A 138 -4.42 -13.74 -2.08
C PRO A 138 -4.68 -15.23 -1.77
N THR A 139 -5.26 -15.49 -0.62
CA THR A 139 -5.72 -16.83 -0.26
C THR A 139 -7.03 -17.16 -0.98
N GLU A 140 -7.35 -18.45 -1.11
CA GLU A 140 -8.63 -18.89 -1.69
C GLU A 140 -9.84 -18.35 -0.91
N ALA A 141 -9.73 -18.25 0.42
CA ALA A 141 -10.76 -17.67 1.26
C ALA A 141 -11.03 -16.20 0.95
N GLU A 142 -9.96 -15.41 0.77
CA GLU A 142 -10.07 -13.97 0.41
C GLU A 142 -10.70 -13.81 -0.98
N ILE A 143 -10.29 -14.62 -1.96
CA ILE A 143 -10.87 -14.57 -3.31
C ILE A 143 -12.35 -14.93 -3.25
N LYS A 144 -12.70 -15.96 -2.50
CA LYS A 144 -14.09 -16.40 -2.32
C LYS A 144 -14.95 -15.31 -1.69
N GLU A 145 -14.46 -14.65 -0.65
CA GLU A 145 -15.18 -13.56 0.03
C GLU A 145 -15.50 -12.42 -0.95
N VAL A 146 -14.52 -11.92 -1.69
CA VAL A 146 -14.74 -10.84 -2.65
C VAL A 146 -15.63 -11.30 -3.81
N THR A 147 -15.50 -12.56 -4.25
CA THR A 147 -16.37 -13.12 -5.29
C THR A 147 -17.84 -13.21 -4.82
N GLN A 148 -18.07 -13.53 -3.54
CA GLN A 148 -19.43 -13.51 -2.95
C GLN A 148 -20.02 -12.08 -2.96
N HIS A 149 -19.24 -11.04 -2.70
CA HIS A 149 -19.70 -9.66 -2.84
C HIS A 149 -20.08 -9.31 -4.28
N TYR A 150 -19.29 -9.76 -5.26
CA TYR A 150 -19.63 -9.62 -6.68
C TYR A 150 -20.94 -10.31 -7.02
N GLU A 151 -21.14 -11.57 -6.60
CA GLU A 151 -22.35 -12.34 -6.84
C GLU A 151 -23.58 -11.72 -6.16
N ALA A 152 -23.42 -11.22 -4.93
CA ALA A 152 -24.47 -10.50 -4.22
C ALA A 152 -24.89 -9.21 -4.92
N SER A 153 -23.93 -8.52 -5.57
CA SER A 153 -24.20 -7.33 -6.39
C SER A 153 -25.01 -7.70 -7.65
N LEU A 154 -24.66 -8.80 -8.32
CA LEU A 154 -25.44 -9.33 -9.46
C LEU A 154 -26.86 -9.73 -9.06
N ALA A 155 -27.03 -10.36 -7.89
CA ALA A 155 -28.34 -10.75 -7.38
C ALA A 155 -29.28 -9.54 -7.16
N LYS A 156 -28.70 -8.34 -6.90
CA LYS A 156 -29.41 -7.05 -6.83
C LYS A 156 -29.69 -6.45 -8.21
N ARG A 157 -29.61 -7.22 -9.30
CA ARG A 157 -29.81 -6.82 -10.70
C ARG A 157 -28.85 -5.74 -11.20
N ARG A 158 -27.65 -5.64 -10.63
CA ARG A 158 -26.60 -4.79 -11.18
C ARG A 158 -25.98 -5.44 -12.43
N SER A 159 -25.45 -4.62 -13.33
CA SER A 159 -24.72 -5.14 -14.48
C SER A 159 -23.40 -5.80 -14.05
N GLN A 160 -22.85 -6.69 -14.88
CA GLN A 160 -21.55 -7.30 -14.61
C GLN A 160 -20.42 -6.26 -14.39
N PRO A 161 -20.30 -5.19 -15.19
CA PRO A 161 -19.32 -4.13 -14.92
C PRO A 161 -19.53 -3.41 -13.59
N ASP A 162 -20.80 -3.18 -13.19
CA ASP A 162 -21.10 -2.55 -11.90
C ASP A 162 -20.73 -3.46 -10.73
N ALA A 163 -21.09 -4.76 -10.82
CA ALA A 163 -20.76 -5.73 -9.80
C ALA A 163 -19.22 -5.89 -9.66
N LEU A 164 -18.48 -5.85 -10.77
CA LEU A 164 -17.02 -5.90 -10.75
C LEU A 164 -16.41 -4.63 -10.14
N ALA A 165 -16.99 -3.47 -10.42
CA ALA A 165 -16.60 -2.21 -9.79
C ALA A 165 -16.80 -2.25 -8.28
N ASP A 166 -17.93 -2.78 -7.81
CA ASP A 166 -18.20 -2.97 -6.38
C ASP A 166 -17.16 -3.90 -5.72
N ALA A 167 -16.78 -4.99 -6.40
CA ALA A 167 -15.73 -5.90 -5.93
C ALA A 167 -14.37 -5.19 -5.83
N PHE A 168 -14.00 -4.37 -6.81
CA PHE A 168 -12.75 -3.60 -6.77
C PHE A 168 -12.76 -2.55 -5.65
N LYS A 169 -13.89 -1.85 -5.42
CA LYS A 169 -14.05 -0.93 -4.28
C LYS A 169 -13.83 -1.66 -2.95
N THR A 170 -14.40 -2.85 -2.78
CA THR A 170 -14.20 -3.69 -1.58
C THR A 170 -12.73 -4.02 -1.35
N ILE A 171 -11.97 -4.33 -2.40
CA ILE A 171 -10.54 -4.61 -2.30
C ILE A 171 -9.76 -3.37 -1.86
N LEU A 172 -10.08 -2.18 -2.40
CA LEU A 172 -9.39 -0.93 -2.09
C LEU A 172 -9.65 -0.40 -0.68
N VAL A 173 -10.70 -0.83 -0.01
CA VAL A 173 -10.97 -0.50 1.40
C VAL A 173 -10.54 -1.60 2.38
N SER A 174 -10.04 -2.71 1.87
CA SER A 174 -9.57 -3.83 2.69
C SER A 174 -8.31 -3.45 3.50
N PRO A 175 -8.20 -3.91 4.77
CA PRO A 175 -6.96 -3.79 5.54
C PRO A 175 -5.73 -4.34 4.81
N ASN A 176 -5.88 -5.40 4.01
CA ASN A 176 -4.80 -5.99 3.20
C ASN A 176 -4.23 -5.03 2.14
N PHE A 177 -5.04 -4.08 1.68
CA PHE A 177 -4.59 -3.01 0.78
C PHE A 177 -4.05 -1.82 1.56
N LEU A 178 -4.77 -1.38 2.60
CA LEU A 178 -4.50 -0.12 3.31
C LEU A 178 -3.29 -0.19 4.24
N LEU A 179 -2.99 -1.39 4.77
CA LEU A 179 -1.93 -1.57 5.76
C LEU A 179 -0.69 -2.26 5.16
N ARG A 180 0.44 -1.95 5.76
CA ARG A 180 1.71 -2.64 5.57
C ARG A 180 2.17 -3.27 6.89
N VAL A 181 2.55 -4.52 6.83
CA VAL A 181 3.19 -5.26 7.92
C VAL A 181 4.62 -5.53 7.54
#